data_d021da319132417e48dbf7470e1c9c00
#
_entry.id   d021da319132417e48dbf7470e1c9c00
#
_cell.length_a   1.000
_cell.length_b   1.000
_cell.length_c   1.000
_cell.angle_alpha   90.00
_cell.angle_beta   90.00
_cell.angle_gamma   90.00
#
_symmetry.space_group_name_H-M   'P 1'
#
loop_
_entity.id
_entity.type
_entity.pdbx_description
1 polymer ?
#
loop_
_entity_poly.entity_id
_entity_poly.type
_entity_poly.pdbx_seq_one_letter_code
_entity_poly.pdbx_strand_id
1 'polypeptide(L)'
;MAAAQQPVTRAQAVAAALTRGARAALGRADTAAARGVVRAARAFPNPTLSWTYTKAVPQYHAIVDLPLDVPWLRAPRIGAAAFERDAVRYGFAFERAAIRFDADTSYTHALAAAAHARLSRRNALDADSLLAVARLRREVGDASDLDVRLAAVNAGQLENLASDDSLADIASLLALQLAMGLPGEEPAIALADSLAPPADSAVAAVGEPLAIAAARALLRSAERSLTLAHRSAFAAPSLQVGVENRDPTGSEPGLLPTVGLSLPLPLFNWNGGAAAQAAAARDRAQAALDLVRRETDAAIARARRERTVALARLERDARLLESADRVAAMSLQAYGEGAIPLANVLEAQRNAREALGRYIDDVAAAHTAVALVQLVTAAPDQP
;
A
#
# COMPACT_ATOMS: atom_id res chain seq x y z
N MET A 1 -26.89 23.67 -5.06
CA MET A 1 -27.07 23.18 -3.68
C MET A 1 -25.79 22.51 -3.31
N ALA A 2 -24.97 23.05 -2.39
CA ALA A 2 -23.81 22.37 -1.86
C ALA A 2 -24.29 21.09 -1.17
N ALA A 3 -23.85 19.93 -1.64
CA ALA A 3 -24.11 18.67 -0.96
C ALA A 3 -23.55 18.76 0.45
N ALA A 4 -24.36 18.40 1.47
CA ALA A 4 -23.90 18.40 2.84
C ALA A 4 -22.69 17.46 2.96
N GLN A 5 -21.52 18.02 3.31
CA GLN A 5 -20.30 17.26 3.49
C GLN A 5 -20.50 16.26 4.63
N GLN A 6 -20.21 14.99 4.38
CA GLN A 6 -20.31 13.95 5.40
C GLN A 6 -19.07 13.98 6.32
N PRO A 7 -19.22 14.09 7.64
CA PRO A 7 -18.10 14.00 8.56
C PRO A 7 -17.50 12.59 8.52
N VAL A 8 -16.19 12.52 8.32
CA VAL A 8 -15.43 11.26 8.21
C VAL A 8 -14.33 11.25 9.25
N THR A 9 -14.26 10.19 10.05
CA THR A 9 -13.16 9.94 10.98
C THR A 9 -12.00 9.25 10.28
N ARG A 10 -10.80 9.30 10.86
CA ARG A 10 -9.60 8.58 10.41
C ARG A 10 -9.89 7.08 10.19
N ALA A 11 -10.54 6.44 11.14
CA ALA A 11 -10.88 5.01 11.04
C ALA A 11 -11.83 4.72 9.87
N GLN A 12 -12.80 5.59 9.61
CA GLN A 12 -13.74 5.46 8.49
C GLN A 12 -13.04 5.67 7.15
N ALA A 13 -12.10 6.62 7.05
CA ALA A 13 -11.31 6.85 5.85
C ALA A 13 -10.47 5.61 5.48
N VAL A 14 -9.74 5.06 6.46
CA VAL A 14 -8.97 3.82 6.29
C VAL A 14 -9.86 2.64 5.91
N ALA A 15 -11.00 2.46 6.56
CA ALA A 15 -11.95 1.38 6.24
C ALA A 15 -12.52 1.52 4.82
N ALA A 16 -12.83 2.75 4.38
CA ALA A 16 -13.28 3.02 3.01
C ALA A 16 -12.21 2.67 1.97
N ALA A 17 -10.95 3.09 2.18
CA ALA A 17 -9.83 2.78 1.30
C ALA A 17 -9.61 1.25 1.16
N LEU A 18 -9.71 0.50 2.25
CA LEU A 18 -9.56 -0.96 2.26
C LEU A 18 -10.72 -1.71 1.61
N THR A 19 -11.92 -1.13 1.61
CA THR A 19 -13.13 -1.80 1.07
C THR A 19 -13.43 -1.39 -0.36
N ARG A 20 -13.37 -0.08 -0.68
CA ARG A 20 -13.77 0.51 -1.96
C ARG A 20 -12.59 0.83 -2.87
N GLY A 21 -11.38 0.99 -2.31
CA GLY A 21 -10.20 1.35 -3.08
C GLY A 21 -9.86 0.33 -4.17
N ALA A 22 -9.46 0.81 -5.35
CA ALA A 22 -9.12 -0.01 -6.51
C ALA A 22 -7.96 -0.97 -6.21
N ARG A 23 -6.93 -0.53 -5.46
CA ARG A 23 -5.78 -1.36 -5.05
C ARG A 23 -6.23 -2.57 -4.22
N ALA A 24 -7.16 -2.37 -3.30
CA ALA A 24 -7.73 -3.47 -2.50
C ALA A 24 -8.55 -4.44 -3.36
N ALA A 25 -9.26 -3.95 -4.39
CA ALA A 25 -9.98 -4.79 -5.35
C ALA A 25 -9.03 -5.64 -6.19
N LEU A 26 -7.93 -5.08 -6.69
CA LEU A 26 -6.88 -5.80 -7.41
C LEU A 26 -6.28 -6.91 -6.55
N GLY A 27 -5.86 -6.62 -5.32
CA GLY A 27 -5.29 -7.65 -4.43
C GLY A 27 -6.28 -8.77 -4.06
N ARG A 28 -7.58 -8.48 -3.96
CA ARG A 28 -8.61 -9.52 -3.82
C ARG A 28 -8.68 -10.40 -5.06
N ALA A 29 -8.64 -9.82 -6.26
CA ALA A 29 -8.65 -10.56 -7.52
C ALA A 29 -7.40 -11.44 -7.67
N ASP A 30 -6.20 -10.94 -7.36
CA ASP A 30 -4.96 -11.70 -7.40
C ASP A 30 -4.99 -12.88 -6.42
N THR A 31 -5.51 -12.65 -5.21
CA THR A 31 -5.70 -13.73 -4.22
C THR A 31 -6.70 -14.79 -4.71
N ALA A 32 -7.76 -14.38 -5.40
CA ALA A 32 -8.72 -15.31 -5.99
C ALA A 32 -8.09 -16.10 -7.14
N ALA A 33 -7.30 -15.46 -8.01
CA ALA A 33 -6.53 -16.11 -9.08
C ALA A 33 -5.55 -17.15 -8.52
N ALA A 34 -4.78 -16.80 -7.48
CA ALA A 34 -3.85 -17.73 -6.85
C ALA A 34 -4.54 -18.96 -6.23
N ARG A 35 -5.77 -18.79 -5.70
CA ARG A 35 -6.60 -19.93 -5.27
C ARG A 35 -7.02 -20.81 -6.46
N GLY A 36 -7.30 -20.20 -7.61
CA GLY A 36 -7.59 -20.89 -8.87
C GLY A 36 -6.43 -21.77 -9.30
N VAL A 37 -5.18 -21.24 -9.25
CA VAL A 37 -3.97 -22.00 -9.56
C VAL A 37 -3.81 -23.23 -8.68
N VAL A 38 -4.05 -23.10 -7.37
CA VAL A 38 -4.03 -24.28 -6.46
C VAL A 38 -5.12 -25.28 -6.80
N ARG A 39 -6.31 -24.83 -7.18
CA ARG A 39 -7.40 -25.72 -7.62
C ARG A 39 -7.01 -26.46 -8.90
N ALA A 40 -6.43 -25.78 -9.88
CA ALA A 40 -5.92 -26.38 -11.11
C ALA A 40 -4.80 -27.39 -10.81
N ALA A 41 -3.85 -27.06 -9.92
CA ALA A 41 -2.78 -27.98 -9.52
C ALA A 41 -3.29 -29.25 -8.82
N ARG A 42 -4.46 -29.21 -8.21
CA ARG A 42 -5.12 -30.34 -7.55
C ARG A 42 -5.97 -31.17 -8.50
N ALA A 43 -6.38 -30.63 -9.63
CA ALA A 43 -7.23 -31.32 -10.58
C ALA A 43 -6.52 -32.54 -11.18
N PHE A 44 -7.26 -33.60 -11.38
CA PHE A 44 -6.79 -34.74 -12.15
C PHE A 44 -6.81 -34.38 -13.64
N PRO A 45 -5.83 -34.87 -14.43
CA PRO A 45 -5.86 -34.69 -15.87
C PRO A 45 -7.08 -35.41 -16.46
N ASN A 46 -7.67 -34.80 -17.49
CA ASN A 46 -8.82 -35.40 -18.15
C ASN A 46 -8.39 -36.61 -18.99
N PRO A 47 -9.23 -37.67 -19.06
CA PRO A 47 -9.02 -38.75 -20.01
C PRO A 47 -9.17 -38.25 -21.45
N THR A 48 -8.44 -38.90 -22.38
CA THR A 48 -8.58 -38.64 -23.80
C THR A 48 -9.21 -39.86 -24.49
N LEU A 49 -10.22 -39.62 -25.32
CA LEU A 49 -10.82 -40.66 -26.16
C LEU A 49 -10.23 -40.55 -27.56
N SER A 50 -9.63 -41.63 -28.03
CA SER A 50 -9.17 -41.78 -29.43
C SER A 50 -10.06 -42.76 -30.16
N TRP A 51 -10.49 -42.37 -31.35
CA TRP A 51 -11.19 -43.24 -32.28
C TRP A 51 -10.40 -43.36 -33.54
N THR A 52 -10.04 -44.62 -33.92
CA THR A 52 -9.23 -44.87 -35.10
C THR A 52 -9.88 -45.96 -35.97
N TYR A 53 -9.88 -45.74 -37.29
CA TYR A 53 -10.24 -46.75 -38.29
C TYR A 53 -8.98 -47.15 -39.07
N THR A 54 -8.79 -48.47 -39.19
CA THR A 54 -7.69 -49.05 -40.01
C THR A 54 -8.24 -50.00 -41.05
N LYS A 55 -7.55 -50.19 -42.20
CA LYS A 55 -7.93 -51.18 -43.18
C LYS A 55 -7.55 -52.61 -42.74
N ALA A 56 -6.55 -52.70 -41.86
CA ALA A 56 -6.18 -53.97 -41.21
C ALA A 56 -7.15 -54.30 -40.07
N VAL A 57 -7.38 -55.56 -39.82
CA VAL A 57 -8.25 -56.04 -38.73
C VAL A 57 -7.46 -56.09 -37.40
N PRO A 58 -8.11 -55.74 -36.28
CA PRO A 58 -9.44 -55.17 -36.14
C PRO A 58 -9.55 -53.77 -36.76
N GLN A 59 -10.69 -53.45 -37.41
CA GLN A 59 -10.81 -52.23 -38.20
C GLN A 59 -11.15 -50.99 -37.35
N TYR A 60 -11.86 -51.14 -36.26
CA TYR A 60 -12.29 -50.03 -35.40
C TYR A 60 -11.66 -50.15 -34.01
N HIS A 61 -11.03 -49.06 -33.56
CA HIS A 61 -10.42 -48.98 -32.25
C HIS A 61 -11.02 -47.76 -31.54
N ALA A 62 -11.56 -47.94 -30.36
CA ALA A 62 -11.99 -46.90 -29.46
C ALA A 62 -11.23 -47.08 -28.13
N ILE A 63 -10.28 -46.16 -27.87
CA ILE A 63 -9.38 -46.24 -26.71
C ILE A 63 -9.53 -44.99 -25.87
N VAL A 64 -9.79 -45.17 -24.56
CA VAL A 64 -9.74 -44.15 -23.55
C VAL A 64 -8.37 -44.23 -22.88
N ASP A 65 -7.61 -43.17 -22.95
CA ASP A 65 -6.33 -43.00 -22.26
C ASP A 65 -6.57 -42.21 -20.97
N LEU A 66 -6.26 -42.80 -19.81
CA LEU A 66 -6.40 -42.23 -18.48
C LEU A 66 -5.00 -41.88 -17.93
N PRO A 67 -4.56 -40.61 -18.01
CA PRO A 67 -3.31 -40.21 -17.41
C PRO A 67 -3.34 -40.39 -15.88
N LEU A 68 -2.37 -41.11 -15.35
CA LEU A 68 -2.29 -41.36 -13.91
C LEU A 68 -1.63 -40.16 -13.20
N ASP A 69 -2.34 -39.53 -12.28
CA ASP A 69 -1.78 -38.41 -11.48
C ASP A 69 -0.97 -38.97 -10.29
N VAL A 70 0.26 -39.33 -10.60
CA VAL A 70 1.12 -40.06 -9.67
C VAL A 70 1.58 -39.19 -8.49
N PRO A 71 1.60 -39.72 -7.25
CA PRO A 71 1.88 -38.93 -6.04
C PRO A 71 3.21 -38.16 -6.07
N TRP A 72 4.26 -38.73 -6.69
CA TRP A 72 5.57 -38.07 -6.73
C TRP A 72 5.64 -36.84 -7.63
N LEU A 73 4.73 -36.70 -8.63
CA LEU A 73 4.55 -35.49 -9.44
C LEU A 73 3.47 -34.58 -8.84
N ARG A 74 2.38 -35.15 -8.33
CA ARG A 74 1.25 -34.41 -7.77
C ARG A 74 1.65 -33.60 -6.54
N ALA A 75 2.37 -34.20 -5.59
CA ALA A 75 2.71 -33.54 -4.33
C ALA A 75 3.56 -32.26 -4.50
N PRO A 76 4.67 -32.28 -5.26
CA PRO A 76 5.45 -31.05 -5.50
C PRO A 76 4.68 -30.02 -6.35
N ARG A 77 3.85 -30.44 -7.32
CA ARG A 77 3.00 -29.53 -8.11
C ARG A 77 2.03 -28.78 -7.24
N ILE A 78 1.28 -29.48 -6.36
CA ILE A 78 0.36 -28.84 -5.41
C ILE A 78 1.12 -27.99 -4.40
N GLY A 79 2.28 -28.46 -3.93
CA GLY A 79 3.11 -27.73 -2.97
C GLY A 79 3.63 -26.40 -3.54
N ALA A 80 4.10 -26.39 -4.79
CA ALA A 80 4.55 -25.18 -5.47
C ALA A 80 3.40 -24.15 -5.57
N ALA A 81 2.24 -24.57 -6.08
CA ALA A 81 1.07 -23.72 -6.20
C ALA A 81 0.54 -23.21 -4.83
N ALA A 82 0.61 -24.04 -3.79
CA ALA A 82 0.19 -23.65 -2.46
C ALA A 82 1.10 -22.56 -1.85
N PHE A 83 2.43 -22.69 -1.99
CA PHE A 83 3.37 -21.67 -1.51
C PHE A 83 3.31 -20.39 -2.35
N GLU A 84 3.07 -20.49 -3.65
CA GLU A 84 2.82 -19.32 -4.50
C GLU A 84 1.57 -18.56 -4.07
N ARG A 85 0.46 -19.27 -3.81
CA ARG A 85 -0.74 -18.66 -3.21
C ARG A 85 -0.43 -17.98 -1.89
N ASP A 86 0.39 -18.59 -1.01
CA ASP A 86 0.75 -18.01 0.28
C ASP A 86 1.60 -16.75 0.10
N ALA A 87 2.50 -16.71 -0.90
CA ALA A 87 3.24 -15.51 -1.27
C ALA A 87 2.31 -14.37 -1.70
N VAL A 88 1.33 -14.66 -2.57
CA VAL A 88 0.32 -13.67 -2.99
C VAL A 88 -0.52 -13.19 -1.80
N ARG A 89 -0.86 -14.08 -0.86
CA ARG A 89 -1.59 -13.72 0.37
C ARG A 89 -0.79 -12.74 1.25
N TYR A 90 0.50 -13.02 1.48
CA TYR A 90 1.37 -12.13 2.25
C TYR A 90 1.61 -10.81 1.51
N GLY A 91 1.78 -10.85 0.18
CA GLY A 91 1.87 -9.66 -0.65
C GLY A 91 0.62 -8.78 -0.53
N PHE A 92 -0.57 -9.37 -0.60
CA PHE A 92 -1.82 -8.63 -0.41
C PHE A 92 -2.01 -8.12 1.03
N ALA A 93 -1.56 -8.86 2.04
CA ALA A 93 -1.58 -8.38 3.42
C ALA A 93 -0.66 -7.15 3.59
N PHE A 94 0.53 -7.15 2.97
CA PHE A 94 1.42 -5.99 2.93
C PHE A 94 0.78 -4.81 2.17
N GLU A 95 0.15 -5.07 1.02
CA GLU A 95 -0.57 -4.05 0.25
C GLU A 95 -1.71 -3.42 1.06
N ARG A 96 -2.43 -4.21 1.85
CA ARG A 96 -3.44 -3.69 2.79
C ARG A 96 -2.82 -2.79 3.87
N ALA A 97 -1.64 -3.13 4.38
CA ALA A 97 -0.90 -2.27 5.30
C ALA A 97 -0.45 -0.97 4.62
N ALA A 98 -0.01 -1.04 3.36
CA ALA A 98 0.33 0.15 2.56
C ALA A 98 -0.89 1.03 2.27
N ILE A 99 -2.03 0.46 1.90
CA ILE A 99 -3.29 1.22 1.72
C ILE A 99 -3.71 1.90 3.03
N ARG A 100 -3.57 1.20 4.18
CA ARG A 100 -3.83 1.79 5.50
C ARG A 100 -2.90 2.97 5.78
N PHE A 101 -1.61 2.81 5.52
CA PHE A 101 -0.61 3.87 5.67
C PHE A 101 -0.94 5.08 4.78
N ASP A 102 -1.23 4.87 3.51
CA ASP A 102 -1.54 5.93 2.55
C ASP A 102 -2.82 6.69 2.94
N ALA A 103 -3.88 5.99 3.36
CA ALA A 103 -5.12 6.61 3.79
C ALA A 103 -4.95 7.37 5.12
N ASP A 104 -4.19 6.83 6.07
CA ASP A 104 -3.89 7.46 7.35
C ASP A 104 -3.06 8.73 7.19
N THR A 105 -2.01 8.67 6.37
CA THR A 105 -1.16 9.83 6.06
C THR A 105 -1.91 10.88 5.25
N SER A 106 -2.72 10.49 4.25
CA SER A 106 -3.58 11.43 3.51
C SER A 106 -4.57 12.13 4.43
N TYR A 107 -5.16 11.42 5.38
CA TYR A 107 -6.06 12.01 6.39
C TYR A 107 -5.32 13.00 7.29
N THR A 108 -4.11 12.66 7.73
CA THR A 108 -3.25 13.55 8.52
C THR A 108 -2.86 14.81 7.74
N HIS A 109 -2.50 14.66 6.46
CA HIS A 109 -2.19 15.81 5.60
C HIS A 109 -3.41 16.72 5.39
N ALA A 110 -4.61 16.15 5.25
CA ALA A 110 -5.82 16.94 5.15
C ALA A 110 -6.11 17.71 6.45
N LEU A 111 -5.89 17.10 7.63
CA LEU A 111 -5.98 17.81 8.92
C LEU A 111 -4.96 18.94 9.03
N ALA A 112 -3.73 18.72 8.58
CA ALA A 112 -2.68 19.75 8.59
C ALA A 112 -3.02 20.91 7.63
N ALA A 113 -3.45 20.61 6.40
CA ALA A 113 -3.86 21.61 5.43
C ALA A 113 -5.05 22.47 5.96
N ALA A 114 -6.06 21.83 6.56
CA ALA A 114 -7.16 22.53 7.21
C ALA A 114 -6.70 23.40 8.40
N ALA A 115 -5.66 22.97 9.13
CA ALA A 115 -5.08 23.77 10.21
C ALA A 115 -4.32 24.99 9.68
N HIS A 116 -3.52 24.82 8.61
CA HIS A 116 -2.85 25.91 7.89
C HIS A 116 -3.85 26.92 7.33
N ALA A 117 -4.91 26.46 6.65
CA ALA A 117 -5.94 27.34 6.09
C ALA A 117 -6.67 28.16 7.17
N ARG A 118 -6.92 27.57 8.34
CA ARG A 118 -7.48 28.31 9.48
C ARG A 118 -6.50 29.34 10.06
N LEU A 119 -5.21 28.96 10.16
CA LEU A 119 -4.15 29.83 10.66
C LEU A 119 -3.94 31.04 9.74
N SER A 120 -3.75 30.81 8.46
CA SER A 120 -3.49 31.87 7.47
C SER A 120 -4.66 32.83 7.31
N ARG A 121 -5.91 32.31 7.35
CA ARG A 121 -7.12 33.15 7.37
C ARG A 121 -7.18 34.06 8.59
N ARG A 122 -6.86 33.53 9.79
CA ARG A 122 -6.80 34.34 11.01
C ARG A 122 -5.70 35.40 10.90
N ASN A 123 -4.51 35.02 10.41
CA ASN A 123 -3.39 35.95 10.25
C ASN A 123 -3.69 37.07 9.24
N ALA A 124 -4.46 36.79 8.17
CA ALA A 124 -4.89 37.82 7.23
C ALA A 124 -5.82 38.84 7.90
N LEU A 125 -6.82 38.37 8.68
CA LEU A 125 -7.73 39.24 9.43
C LEU A 125 -6.99 40.07 10.48
N ASP A 126 -6.02 39.51 11.18
CA ASP A 126 -5.19 40.22 12.16
C ASP A 126 -4.31 41.29 11.47
N ALA A 127 -3.77 41.01 10.30
CA ALA A 127 -2.99 41.95 9.52
C ALA A 127 -3.82 43.10 8.95
N ASP A 128 -5.06 42.85 8.54
CA ASP A 128 -5.99 43.90 8.11
C ASP A 128 -6.35 44.82 9.30
N SER A 129 -6.54 44.24 10.47
CA SER A 129 -6.79 45.01 11.70
C SER A 129 -5.60 45.89 12.06
N LEU A 130 -4.35 45.36 11.93
CA LEU A 130 -3.14 46.13 12.18
C LEU A 130 -2.95 47.26 11.15
N LEU A 131 -3.28 47.02 9.87
CA LEU A 131 -3.29 48.05 8.82
C LEU A 131 -4.29 49.18 9.16
N ALA A 132 -5.49 48.83 9.64
CA ALA A 132 -6.48 49.82 10.05
C ALA A 132 -5.96 50.71 11.25
N VAL A 133 -5.33 50.06 12.21
CA VAL A 133 -4.67 50.79 13.35
C VAL A 133 -3.54 51.69 12.85
N ALA A 134 -2.67 51.21 11.95
CA ALA A 134 -1.57 52.05 11.41
C ALA A 134 -2.09 53.28 10.64
N ARG A 135 -3.17 53.12 9.86
CA ARG A 135 -3.84 54.26 9.17
C ARG A 135 -4.41 55.27 10.16
N LEU A 136 -5.11 54.85 11.19
CA LEU A 136 -5.68 55.74 12.22
C LEU A 136 -4.57 56.50 12.96
N ARG A 137 -3.47 55.83 13.36
CA ARG A 137 -2.33 56.49 14.02
C ARG A 137 -1.62 57.47 13.11
N ARG A 138 -1.57 57.23 11.80
CA ARG A 138 -1.05 58.23 10.85
C ARG A 138 -1.93 59.49 10.79
N GLU A 139 -3.29 59.31 10.79
CA GLU A 139 -4.21 60.44 10.77
C GLU A 139 -4.04 61.39 11.97
N VAL A 140 -3.68 60.86 13.15
CA VAL A 140 -3.40 61.62 14.36
C VAL A 140 -1.92 62.03 14.51
N GLY A 141 -1.07 61.68 13.54
CA GLY A 141 0.34 62.07 13.54
C GLY A 141 1.30 61.12 14.29
N ASP A 142 0.81 60.01 14.82
CA ASP A 142 1.58 59.04 15.65
C ASP A 142 2.28 57.94 14.86
N ALA A 143 2.07 57.83 13.54
CA ALA A 143 2.69 56.84 12.67
C ALA A 143 3.17 57.47 11.36
N SER A 144 4.25 56.90 10.77
CA SER A 144 4.79 57.36 9.52
C SER A 144 4.03 56.79 8.31
N ASP A 145 4.18 57.39 7.10
CA ASP A 145 3.67 56.82 5.86
C ASP A 145 4.34 55.49 5.54
N LEU A 146 5.61 55.29 5.97
CA LEU A 146 6.30 54.00 5.84
C LEU A 146 5.61 52.89 6.63
N ASP A 147 5.14 53.17 7.85
CA ASP A 147 4.43 52.17 8.69
C ASP A 147 3.14 51.69 8.04
N VAL A 148 2.37 52.61 7.46
CA VAL A 148 1.13 52.27 6.73
C VAL A 148 1.44 51.40 5.49
N ARG A 149 2.51 51.73 4.74
CA ARG A 149 2.90 50.94 3.58
C ARG A 149 3.41 49.55 3.94
N LEU A 150 4.21 49.44 5.03
CA LEU A 150 4.66 48.14 5.56
C LEU A 150 3.48 47.27 6.01
N ALA A 151 2.53 47.85 6.73
CA ALA A 151 1.31 47.14 7.14
C ALA A 151 0.49 46.70 5.93
N ALA A 152 0.34 47.53 4.89
CA ALA A 152 -0.40 47.20 3.69
C ALA A 152 0.26 46.06 2.89
N VAL A 153 1.58 46.07 2.73
CA VAL A 153 2.31 44.98 2.09
C VAL A 153 2.16 43.68 2.87
N ASN A 154 2.31 43.73 4.21
CA ASN A 154 2.12 42.54 5.06
C ASN A 154 0.68 41.98 4.97
N ALA A 155 -0.34 42.83 4.98
CA ALA A 155 -1.73 42.40 4.84
C ALA A 155 -1.97 41.69 3.48
N GLY A 156 -1.52 42.30 2.36
CA GLY A 156 -1.65 41.69 1.04
C GLY A 156 -0.90 40.35 0.90
N GLN A 157 0.30 40.22 1.52
CA GLN A 157 1.03 38.95 1.52
C GLN A 157 0.28 37.86 2.29
N LEU A 158 -0.33 38.19 3.43
CA LEU A 158 -1.07 37.24 4.26
C LEU A 158 -2.43 36.84 3.64
N GLU A 159 -3.08 37.76 2.90
CA GLU A 159 -4.25 37.45 2.10
C GLU A 159 -3.96 36.44 0.99
N ASN A 160 -2.85 36.63 0.26
CA ASN A 160 -2.38 35.68 -0.75
C ASN A 160 -2.09 34.30 -0.11
N LEU A 161 -1.38 34.26 1.01
CA LEU A 161 -1.09 33.02 1.74
C LEU A 161 -2.38 32.31 2.19
N ALA A 162 -3.39 33.05 2.67
CA ALA A 162 -4.68 32.49 3.05
C ALA A 162 -5.43 31.88 1.86
N SER A 163 -5.27 32.46 0.66
CA SER A 163 -5.84 31.93 -0.57
C SER A 163 -5.13 30.63 -0.99
N ASP A 164 -3.80 30.61 -0.95
CA ASP A 164 -3.00 29.43 -1.29
C ASP A 164 -3.29 28.28 -0.33
N ASP A 165 -3.35 28.52 0.99
CA ASP A 165 -3.65 27.49 1.99
C ASP A 165 -5.09 26.98 1.87
N SER A 166 -6.05 27.83 1.47
CA SER A 166 -7.43 27.42 1.21
C SER A 166 -7.51 26.47 0.00
N LEU A 167 -6.71 26.73 -1.04
CA LEU A 167 -6.61 25.83 -2.19
C LEU A 167 -5.95 24.49 -1.80
N ALA A 168 -4.90 24.54 -0.99
CA ALA A 168 -4.22 23.36 -0.48
C ALA A 168 -5.14 22.47 0.38
N ASP A 169 -6.01 23.08 1.20
CA ASP A 169 -7.03 22.37 1.98
C ASP A 169 -8.00 21.61 1.07
N ILE A 170 -8.56 22.28 0.06
CA ILE A 170 -9.43 21.65 -0.94
C ILE A 170 -8.72 20.51 -1.65
N ALA A 171 -7.49 20.72 -2.12
CA ALA A 171 -6.71 19.71 -2.82
C ALA A 171 -6.43 18.47 -1.94
N SER A 172 -6.14 18.68 -0.66
CA SER A 172 -5.89 17.60 0.30
C SER A 172 -7.15 16.77 0.59
N LEU A 173 -8.32 17.40 0.68
CA LEU A 173 -9.62 16.72 0.81
C LEU A 173 -9.95 15.87 -0.42
N LEU A 174 -9.68 16.38 -1.62
CA LEU A 174 -9.86 15.63 -2.88
C LEU A 174 -8.90 14.44 -2.96
N ALA A 175 -7.64 14.60 -2.55
CA ALA A 175 -6.68 13.50 -2.50
C ALA A 175 -7.11 12.40 -1.52
N LEU A 176 -7.61 12.78 -0.34
CA LEU A 176 -8.17 11.84 0.63
C LEU A 176 -9.41 11.13 0.07
N GLN A 177 -10.30 11.86 -0.57
CA GLN A 177 -11.52 11.34 -1.21
C GLN A 177 -11.17 10.30 -2.27
N LEU A 178 -10.17 10.57 -3.11
CA LEU A 178 -9.64 9.61 -4.09
C LEU A 178 -9.05 8.36 -3.41
N ALA A 179 -8.28 8.53 -2.34
CA ALA A 179 -7.72 7.41 -1.58
C ALA A 179 -8.81 6.52 -0.96
N MET A 180 -9.95 7.11 -0.55
CA MET A 180 -11.14 6.40 -0.08
C MET A 180 -11.94 5.69 -1.19
N GLY A 181 -11.58 5.90 -2.47
CA GLY A 181 -12.31 5.37 -3.62
C GLY A 181 -13.64 6.09 -3.89
N LEU A 182 -13.75 7.35 -3.49
CA LEU A 182 -14.91 8.19 -3.77
C LEU A 182 -14.62 9.08 -4.98
N PRO A 183 -15.49 9.11 -6.00
CA PRO A 183 -15.34 10.03 -7.12
C PRO A 183 -15.80 11.43 -6.74
N GLY A 184 -15.32 12.45 -7.48
CA GLY A 184 -15.83 13.82 -7.37
C GLY A 184 -14.75 14.85 -7.68
N GLU A 185 -15.18 15.99 -8.20
CA GLU A 185 -14.35 17.17 -8.48
C GLU A 185 -14.44 18.19 -7.34
N GLU A 186 -15.41 18.03 -6.43
CA GLU A 186 -15.60 18.86 -5.26
C GLU A 186 -15.51 18.05 -3.98
N PRO A 187 -15.04 18.63 -2.85
CA PRO A 187 -14.98 17.94 -1.56
C PRO A 187 -16.38 17.58 -1.05
N ALA A 188 -16.69 16.27 -1.02
CA ALA A 188 -17.94 15.73 -0.48
C ALA A 188 -17.81 15.27 0.98
N ILE A 189 -16.58 15.34 1.55
CA ILE A 189 -16.25 14.90 2.91
C ILE A 189 -15.80 16.08 3.76
N ALA A 190 -16.04 16.00 5.08
CA ALA A 190 -15.47 16.88 6.08
C ALA A 190 -14.68 16.05 7.09
N LEU A 191 -13.63 16.63 7.67
CA LEU A 191 -12.82 15.95 8.69
C LEU A 191 -13.52 16.03 10.05
N ALA A 192 -13.74 14.88 10.68
CA ALA A 192 -14.38 14.81 12.00
C ALA A 192 -13.39 14.98 13.15
N ASP A 193 -12.12 14.61 12.94
CA ASP A 193 -11.07 14.67 13.95
C ASP A 193 -10.34 16.03 13.92
N SER A 194 -9.62 16.35 15.00
CA SER A 194 -8.70 17.47 15.06
C SER A 194 -7.24 17.00 14.96
N LEU A 195 -6.36 17.86 14.46
CA LEU A 195 -4.94 17.60 14.45
C LEU A 195 -4.39 17.67 15.88
N ALA A 196 -3.98 16.54 16.41
CA ALA A 196 -3.39 16.41 17.74
C ALA A 196 -2.11 15.55 17.67
N PRO A 197 -1.16 15.70 18.59
CA PRO A 197 0.02 14.83 18.65
C PRO A 197 -0.36 13.34 18.65
N PRO A 198 0.40 12.47 17.95
CA PRO A 198 0.13 11.05 17.97
C PRO A 198 0.32 10.47 19.38
N ALA A 199 -0.56 9.55 19.78
CA ALA A 199 -0.35 8.79 21.00
C ALA A 199 0.96 7.99 20.90
N ASP A 200 1.77 8.01 21.94
CA ASP A 200 3.01 7.22 21.99
C ASP A 200 2.67 5.75 22.27
N SER A 201 2.07 5.09 21.28
CA SER A 201 1.87 3.65 21.29
C SER A 201 3.16 2.96 20.86
N ALA A 202 3.81 2.28 21.79
CA ALA A 202 4.93 1.39 21.47
C ALA A 202 4.42 0.28 20.56
N VAL A 203 4.72 0.37 19.27
CA VAL A 203 4.44 -0.71 18.31
C VAL A 203 5.47 -1.81 18.56
N ALA A 204 5.11 -2.80 19.38
CA ALA A 204 5.86 -4.02 19.49
C ALA A 204 5.70 -4.80 18.17
N ALA A 205 6.77 -4.91 17.40
CA ALA A 205 6.79 -5.82 16.25
C ALA A 205 6.74 -7.26 16.75
N VAL A 206 5.58 -7.90 16.66
CA VAL A 206 5.41 -9.32 16.98
C VAL A 206 5.25 -10.07 15.67
N GLY A 207 6.27 -10.84 15.28
CA GLY A 207 6.24 -11.68 14.09
C GLY A 207 7.22 -11.28 13.00
N GLU A 208 7.25 -12.10 11.95
CA GLU A 208 8.07 -11.83 10.76
C GLU A 208 7.40 -10.80 9.86
N PRO A 209 8.12 -9.76 9.37
CA PRO A 209 7.55 -8.80 8.43
C PRO A 209 6.95 -9.45 7.17
N LEU A 210 5.80 -8.94 6.73
CA LEU A 210 5.04 -9.50 5.59
C LEU A 210 5.85 -9.60 4.30
N ALA A 211 6.74 -8.64 4.03
CA ALA A 211 7.62 -8.67 2.86
C ALA A 211 8.56 -9.89 2.88
N ILE A 212 9.15 -10.20 4.05
CA ILE A 212 10.02 -11.36 4.24
C ILE A 212 9.22 -12.66 4.14
N ALA A 213 8.03 -12.70 4.74
CA ALA A 213 7.14 -13.87 4.67
C ALA A 213 6.74 -14.19 3.22
N ALA A 214 6.43 -13.17 2.40
CA ALA A 214 6.12 -13.31 0.98
C ALA A 214 7.31 -13.87 0.19
N ALA A 215 8.50 -13.28 0.35
CA ALA A 215 9.72 -13.74 -0.33
C ALA A 215 10.10 -15.17 0.08
N ARG A 216 9.93 -15.54 1.36
CA ARG A 216 10.15 -16.91 1.85
C ARG A 216 9.17 -17.91 1.24
N ALA A 217 7.91 -17.52 1.07
CA ALA A 217 6.91 -18.36 0.42
C ALA A 217 7.26 -18.59 -1.06
N LEU A 218 7.75 -17.58 -1.77
CA LEU A 218 8.25 -17.71 -3.15
C LEU A 218 9.44 -18.66 -3.26
N LEU A 219 10.39 -18.58 -2.33
CA LEU A 219 11.50 -19.54 -2.27
C LEU A 219 11.00 -20.97 -2.12
N ARG A 220 10.07 -21.22 -1.18
CA ARG A 220 9.46 -22.54 -0.98
C ARG A 220 8.72 -23.04 -2.23
N SER A 221 8.03 -22.14 -2.96
CA SER A 221 7.40 -22.47 -4.23
C SER A 221 8.45 -22.92 -5.27
N ALA A 222 9.56 -22.17 -5.40
CA ALA A 222 10.64 -22.49 -6.32
C ALA A 222 11.35 -23.82 -5.96
N GLU A 223 11.55 -24.13 -4.68
CA GLU A 223 12.08 -25.42 -4.20
C GLU A 223 11.17 -26.61 -4.60
N ARG A 224 9.83 -26.41 -4.47
CA ARG A 224 8.87 -27.44 -4.90
C ARG A 224 8.83 -27.57 -6.43
N SER A 225 8.98 -26.47 -7.16
CA SER A 225 9.08 -26.49 -8.62
C SER A 225 10.34 -27.20 -9.11
N LEU A 226 11.48 -27.00 -8.44
CA LEU A 226 12.71 -27.74 -8.71
C LEU A 226 12.53 -29.26 -8.45
N THR A 227 11.90 -29.61 -7.33
CA THR A 227 11.56 -31.00 -7.02
C THR A 227 10.67 -31.62 -8.10
N LEU A 228 9.68 -30.86 -8.58
CA LEU A 228 8.81 -31.30 -9.67
C LEU A 228 9.62 -31.51 -10.96
N ALA A 229 10.47 -30.56 -11.35
CA ALA A 229 11.28 -30.63 -12.56
C ALA A 229 12.20 -31.86 -12.56
N HIS A 230 12.84 -32.17 -11.44
CA HIS A 230 13.66 -33.40 -11.33
C HIS A 230 12.82 -34.68 -11.46
N ARG A 231 11.65 -34.73 -10.82
CA ARG A 231 10.78 -35.90 -10.86
C ARG A 231 10.06 -36.08 -12.18
N SER A 232 9.89 -35.00 -12.95
CA SER A 232 9.27 -35.03 -14.28
C SER A 232 10.17 -35.65 -15.36
N ALA A 233 11.42 -36.04 -15.04
CA ALA A 233 12.22 -36.93 -15.89
C ALA A 233 11.48 -38.24 -16.16
N PHE A 234 10.72 -38.75 -15.16
CA PHE A 234 9.82 -39.87 -15.31
C PHE A 234 8.40 -39.35 -15.47
N ALA A 235 7.93 -39.18 -16.67
CA ALA A 235 6.60 -38.73 -16.98
C ALA A 235 5.54 -39.66 -16.39
N ALA A 236 4.31 -39.15 -16.17
CA ALA A 236 3.24 -39.93 -15.61
C ALA A 236 2.86 -41.08 -16.60
N PRO A 237 2.71 -42.33 -16.12
CA PRO A 237 2.13 -43.40 -16.92
C PRO A 237 0.64 -43.13 -17.17
N SER A 238 0.12 -43.75 -18.23
CA SER A 238 -1.33 -43.74 -18.48
C SER A 238 -1.90 -45.17 -18.63
N LEU A 239 -3.12 -45.34 -18.16
CA LEU A 239 -3.91 -46.54 -18.32
C LEU A 239 -4.76 -46.39 -19.58
N GLN A 240 -4.66 -47.36 -20.48
CA GLN A 240 -5.46 -47.42 -21.69
C GLN A 240 -6.53 -48.49 -21.54
N VAL A 241 -7.77 -48.12 -21.80
CA VAL A 241 -8.92 -49.03 -21.79
C VAL A 241 -9.71 -48.78 -23.05
N GLY A 242 -9.95 -49.83 -23.80
CA GLY A 242 -10.61 -49.69 -25.09
C GLY A 242 -11.38 -50.90 -25.52
N VAL A 243 -12.00 -50.76 -26.67
CA VAL A 243 -12.68 -51.84 -27.40
C VAL A 243 -12.28 -51.80 -28.87
N GLU A 244 -12.08 -52.95 -29.44
CA GLU A 244 -11.81 -53.16 -30.84
C GLU A 244 -12.93 -53.96 -31.51
N ASN A 245 -13.21 -53.72 -32.74
CA ASN A 245 -14.29 -54.36 -33.46
C ASN A 245 -13.89 -54.73 -34.90
N ARG A 246 -14.58 -55.71 -35.45
CA ARG A 246 -14.37 -56.27 -36.79
C ARG A 246 -13.00 -56.96 -36.96
N ASP A 247 -12.75 -57.95 -36.15
CA ASP A 247 -11.74 -58.96 -36.40
C ASP A 247 -12.42 -60.23 -36.96
N PRO A 248 -12.43 -60.43 -38.29
CA PRO A 248 -13.06 -61.63 -38.88
C PRO A 248 -12.20 -62.90 -38.74
N THR A 249 -10.98 -62.83 -38.25
CA THR A 249 -10.06 -63.95 -38.06
C THR A 249 -10.19 -64.56 -36.63
N GLY A 250 -10.85 -63.86 -35.71
CA GLY A 250 -11.09 -64.34 -34.34
C GLY A 250 -12.27 -65.33 -34.25
N SER A 251 -12.17 -66.27 -33.34
CA SER A 251 -13.23 -67.22 -33.04
C SER A 251 -14.44 -66.57 -32.33
N GLU A 252 -14.32 -65.28 -31.92
CA GLU A 252 -15.35 -64.54 -31.20
C GLU A 252 -15.78 -63.31 -32.00
N PRO A 253 -16.95 -63.30 -32.65
CA PRO A 253 -17.49 -62.13 -33.31
C PRO A 253 -18.01 -61.14 -32.25
N GLY A 254 -17.45 -59.91 -32.21
CA GLY A 254 -17.96 -58.88 -31.28
C GLY A 254 -16.93 -57.84 -30.94
N LEU A 255 -17.17 -57.15 -29.83
CA LEU A 255 -16.31 -56.18 -29.19
C LEU A 255 -15.21 -56.89 -28.40
N LEU A 256 -13.93 -56.65 -28.73
CA LEU A 256 -12.79 -57.18 -28.00
C LEU A 256 -12.26 -56.14 -27.04
N PRO A 257 -12.23 -56.39 -25.70
CA PRO A 257 -11.73 -55.47 -24.75
C PRO A 257 -10.19 -55.35 -24.83
N THR A 258 -9.68 -54.13 -24.85
CA THR A 258 -8.25 -53.85 -24.86
C THR A 258 -7.86 -53.11 -23.58
N VAL A 259 -6.87 -53.62 -22.85
CA VAL A 259 -6.28 -52.95 -21.68
C VAL A 259 -4.78 -52.81 -21.91
N GLY A 260 -4.26 -51.60 -21.76
CA GLY A 260 -2.86 -51.31 -21.95
C GLY A 260 -2.33 -50.36 -20.87
N LEU A 261 -1.01 -50.36 -20.72
CA LEU A 261 -0.27 -49.39 -19.90
C LEU A 261 0.75 -48.71 -20.82
N SER A 262 0.64 -47.36 -20.92
CA SER A 262 1.63 -46.55 -21.62
C SER A 262 2.58 -45.95 -20.59
N LEU A 263 3.88 -46.16 -20.79
CA LEU A 263 4.93 -45.66 -19.90
C LEU A 263 5.96 -44.89 -20.75
N PRO A 264 6.03 -43.54 -20.61
CA PRO A 264 7.05 -42.74 -21.25
C PRO A 264 8.44 -43.08 -20.72
N LEU A 265 9.35 -43.47 -21.62
CA LEU A 265 10.74 -43.78 -21.26
C LEU A 265 11.67 -42.61 -21.59
N PRO A 266 12.43 -42.07 -20.61
CA PRO A 266 13.33 -40.92 -20.81
C PRO A 266 14.65 -41.36 -21.50
N LEU A 267 14.57 -41.85 -22.73
CA LEU A 267 15.75 -42.35 -23.44
C LEU A 267 16.69 -41.24 -23.92
N PHE A 268 16.13 -40.11 -24.35
CA PHE A 268 16.88 -39.00 -24.97
C PHE A 268 16.81 -37.72 -24.10
N ASN A 269 15.76 -37.53 -23.36
CA ASN A 269 15.56 -36.31 -22.56
C ASN A 269 15.22 -36.64 -21.09
N TRP A 270 16.16 -36.37 -20.20
CA TRP A 270 16.06 -36.54 -18.75
C TRP A 270 15.56 -35.30 -18.07
N ASN A 271 14.89 -34.37 -18.77
CA ASN A 271 14.39 -33.12 -18.28
C ASN A 271 15.48 -32.17 -17.70
N GLY A 272 16.74 -32.36 -18.13
CA GLY A 272 17.89 -31.60 -17.58
C GLY A 272 17.76 -30.08 -17.78
N GLY A 273 17.24 -29.64 -18.92
CA GLY A 273 17.01 -28.22 -19.21
C GLY A 273 16.01 -27.58 -18.27
N ALA A 274 14.85 -28.23 -18.05
CA ALA A 274 13.83 -27.71 -17.09
C ALA A 274 14.33 -27.79 -15.65
N ALA A 275 15.10 -28.80 -15.26
CA ALA A 275 15.72 -28.91 -13.96
C ALA A 275 16.75 -27.79 -13.74
N ALA A 276 17.59 -27.47 -14.72
CA ALA A 276 18.54 -26.36 -14.66
C ALA A 276 17.83 -25.00 -14.56
N GLN A 277 16.76 -24.79 -15.33
CA GLN A 277 15.93 -23.59 -15.24
C GLN A 277 15.27 -23.43 -13.85
N ALA A 278 14.71 -24.51 -13.30
CA ALA A 278 14.11 -24.52 -11.98
C ALA A 278 15.15 -24.30 -10.86
N ALA A 279 16.38 -24.83 -11.02
CA ALA A 279 17.49 -24.56 -10.10
C ALA A 279 17.88 -23.08 -10.10
N ALA A 280 18.03 -22.48 -11.29
CA ALA A 280 18.31 -21.05 -11.41
C ALA A 280 17.18 -20.18 -10.83
N ALA A 281 15.91 -20.58 -11.01
CA ALA A 281 14.76 -19.91 -10.41
C ALA A 281 14.77 -19.99 -8.87
N ARG A 282 15.16 -21.14 -8.30
CA ARG A 282 15.34 -21.30 -6.85
C ARG A 282 16.47 -20.42 -6.32
N ASP A 283 17.62 -20.37 -7.00
CA ASP A 283 18.77 -19.56 -6.61
C ASP A 283 18.42 -18.05 -6.67
N ARG A 284 17.67 -17.64 -7.70
CA ARG A 284 17.12 -16.29 -7.80
C ARG A 284 16.18 -15.97 -6.63
N ALA A 285 15.29 -16.88 -6.26
CA ALA A 285 14.35 -16.69 -5.15
C ALA A 285 15.09 -16.61 -3.80
N GLN A 286 16.17 -17.38 -3.63
CA GLN A 286 17.03 -17.28 -2.44
C GLN A 286 17.72 -15.92 -2.36
N ALA A 287 18.34 -15.47 -3.45
CA ALA A 287 18.97 -14.15 -3.50
C ALA A 287 17.97 -13.00 -3.26
N ALA A 288 16.75 -13.13 -3.81
CA ALA A 288 15.68 -12.18 -3.57
C ALA A 288 15.24 -12.13 -2.10
N LEU A 289 15.13 -13.28 -1.43
CA LEU A 289 14.84 -13.33 0.01
C LEU A 289 15.93 -12.64 0.84
N ASP A 290 17.19 -12.87 0.51
CA ASP A 290 18.33 -12.26 1.22
C ASP A 290 18.38 -10.74 1.00
N LEU A 291 18.03 -10.26 -0.20
CA LEU A 291 17.89 -8.85 -0.50
C LEU A 291 16.74 -8.22 0.31
N VAL A 292 15.55 -8.81 0.23
CA VAL A 292 14.34 -8.31 0.92
C VAL A 292 14.57 -8.23 2.44
N ARG A 293 15.29 -9.20 3.03
CA ARG A 293 15.66 -9.14 4.45
C ARG A 293 16.50 -7.92 4.79
N ARG A 294 17.59 -7.69 4.03
CA ARG A 294 18.46 -6.53 4.26
C ARG A 294 17.74 -5.21 4.08
N GLU A 295 16.91 -5.10 3.04
CA GLU A 295 16.11 -3.90 2.77
C GLU A 295 15.07 -3.66 3.87
N THR A 296 14.39 -4.71 4.33
CA THR A 296 13.38 -4.62 5.40
C THR A 296 14.03 -4.23 6.73
N ASP A 297 15.16 -4.85 7.11
CA ASP A 297 15.88 -4.52 8.33
C ASP A 297 16.39 -3.07 8.32
N ALA A 298 16.90 -2.61 7.18
CA ALA A 298 17.33 -1.23 6.99
C ALA A 298 16.14 -0.24 7.04
N ALA A 299 15.02 -0.60 6.42
CA ALA A 299 13.78 0.21 6.43
C ALA A 299 13.22 0.34 7.86
N ILE A 300 13.18 -0.75 8.63
CA ILE A 300 12.73 -0.74 10.03
C ILE A 300 13.66 0.13 10.88
N ALA A 301 14.98 -0.02 10.74
CA ALA A 301 15.96 0.78 11.48
C ALA A 301 15.81 2.29 11.17
N ARG A 302 15.61 2.63 9.88
CA ARG A 302 15.38 4.01 9.45
C ARG A 302 14.05 4.55 10.00
N ALA A 303 12.95 3.84 9.82
CA ALA A 303 11.63 4.28 10.29
C ALA A 303 11.59 4.52 11.81
N ARG A 304 12.26 3.67 12.60
CA ARG A 304 12.39 3.86 14.05
C ARG A 304 13.16 5.13 14.41
N ARG A 305 14.25 5.43 13.69
CA ARG A 305 15.02 6.66 13.90
C ARG A 305 14.22 7.89 13.51
N GLU A 306 13.54 7.87 12.36
CA GLU A 306 12.65 8.94 11.90
C GLU A 306 11.56 9.22 12.93
N ARG A 307 10.91 8.18 13.46
CA ARG A 307 9.93 8.33 14.56
C ARG A 307 10.55 9.01 15.79
N THR A 308 11.69 8.54 16.27
CA THR A 308 12.35 9.12 17.45
C THR A 308 12.68 10.60 17.24
N VAL A 309 13.21 10.94 16.06
CA VAL A 309 13.56 12.33 15.73
C VAL A 309 12.30 13.19 15.59
N ALA A 310 11.25 12.69 14.92
CA ALA A 310 10.01 13.43 14.73
C ALA A 310 9.31 13.73 16.07
N LEU A 311 9.21 12.77 16.99
CA LEU A 311 8.62 12.97 18.31
C LEU A 311 9.44 13.95 19.16
N ALA A 312 10.76 13.83 19.18
CA ALA A 312 11.63 14.75 19.90
C ALA A 312 11.60 16.18 19.32
N ARG A 313 11.41 16.32 18.02
CA ARG A 313 11.22 17.61 17.35
C ARG A 313 9.88 18.24 17.75
N LEU A 314 8.81 17.48 17.69
CA LEU A 314 7.48 17.91 18.09
C LEU A 314 7.46 18.45 19.54
N GLU A 315 8.10 17.77 20.49
CA GLU A 315 8.23 18.22 21.87
C GLU A 315 8.99 19.55 22.00
N ARG A 316 10.04 19.76 21.20
CA ARG A 316 10.80 21.02 21.20
C ARG A 316 9.95 22.16 20.65
N ASP A 317 9.26 21.93 19.53
CA ASP A 317 8.49 22.96 18.85
C ASP A 317 7.24 23.36 19.63
N ALA A 318 6.66 22.43 20.39
CA ALA A 318 5.59 22.76 21.35
C ALA A 318 6.04 23.80 22.40
N ARG A 319 7.28 23.69 22.92
CA ARG A 319 7.84 24.66 23.86
C ARG A 319 8.19 26.01 23.21
N LEU A 320 8.69 25.95 21.96
CA LEU A 320 9.00 27.16 21.18
C LEU A 320 7.74 27.94 20.85
N LEU A 321 6.66 27.26 20.53
CA LEU A 321 5.36 27.89 20.23
C LEU A 321 4.87 28.75 21.39
N GLU A 322 4.87 28.23 22.63
CA GLU A 322 4.46 28.99 23.83
C GLU A 322 5.29 30.26 24.00
N SER A 323 6.59 30.19 23.74
CA SER A 323 7.49 31.36 23.85
C SER A 323 7.25 32.36 22.71
N ALA A 324 7.02 31.91 21.51
CA ALA A 324 6.79 32.77 20.34
C ALA A 324 5.46 33.51 20.45
N ASP A 325 4.39 32.85 20.89
CA ASP A 325 3.09 33.47 21.12
C ASP A 325 3.18 34.57 22.19
N ARG A 326 3.93 34.32 23.27
CA ARG A 326 4.13 35.29 24.35
C ARG A 326 4.91 36.53 23.86
N VAL A 327 5.95 36.32 23.06
CA VAL A 327 6.73 37.43 22.46
C VAL A 327 5.88 38.24 21.47
N ALA A 328 5.05 37.60 20.66
CA ALA A 328 4.14 38.27 19.73
C ALA A 328 3.10 39.14 20.49
N ALA A 329 2.50 38.61 21.57
CA ALA A 329 1.54 39.36 22.40
C ALA A 329 2.21 40.57 23.07
N MET A 330 3.38 40.39 23.69
CA MET A 330 4.14 41.47 24.32
C MET A 330 4.55 42.57 23.33
N SER A 331 4.96 42.20 22.11
CA SER A 331 5.34 43.16 21.07
C SER A 331 4.16 44.00 20.60
N LEU A 332 2.98 43.39 20.46
CA LEU A 332 1.75 44.11 20.10
C LEU A 332 1.34 45.10 21.17
N GLN A 333 1.43 44.72 22.45
CA GLN A 333 1.17 45.62 23.58
C GLN A 333 2.16 46.80 23.59
N ALA A 334 3.47 46.53 23.47
CA ALA A 334 4.50 47.59 23.48
C ALA A 334 4.35 48.56 22.29
N TYR A 335 3.88 48.09 21.14
CA TYR A 335 3.52 48.96 20.01
C TYR A 335 2.32 49.85 20.34
N GLY A 336 1.28 49.28 20.98
CA GLY A 336 0.11 50.04 21.42
C GLY A 336 0.50 51.19 22.34
N GLU A 337 1.47 50.96 23.22
CA GLU A 337 2.04 51.96 24.16
C GLU A 337 3.07 52.94 23.49
N GLY A 338 3.38 52.75 22.21
CA GLY A 338 4.36 53.57 21.46
C GLY A 338 5.82 53.26 21.80
N ALA A 339 6.10 52.17 22.53
CA ALA A 339 7.44 51.82 23.01
C ALA A 339 8.34 51.19 21.94
N ILE A 340 7.77 50.56 20.91
CA ILE A 340 8.54 49.92 19.79
C ILE A 340 7.96 50.30 18.42
N PRO A 341 8.75 50.29 17.35
CA PRO A 341 8.28 50.53 15.99
C PRO A 341 7.46 49.33 15.45
N LEU A 342 6.60 49.62 14.46
CA LEU A 342 5.76 48.61 13.82
C LEU A 342 6.57 47.42 13.22
N ALA A 343 7.76 47.70 12.67
CA ALA A 343 8.61 46.65 12.11
C ALA A 343 8.96 45.55 13.09
N ASN A 344 9.15 45.86 14.38
CA ASN A 344 9.45 44.87 15.41
C ASN A 344 8.22 43.98 15.72
N VAL A 345 7.03 44.59 15.66
CA VAL A 345 5.76 43.82 15.83
C VAL A 345 5.58 42.82 14.66
N LEU A 346 5.76 43.30 13.43
CA LEU A 346 5.65 42.45 12.25
C LEU A 346 6.64 41.30 12.29
N GLU A 347 7.89 41.53 12.74
CA GLU A 347 8.90 40.50 12.92
C GLU A 347 8.51 39.48 14.01
N ALA A 348 8.05 39.95 15.19
CA ALA A 348 7.62 39.06 16.26
C ALA A 348 6.40 38.20 15.86
N GLN A 349 5.43 38.80 15.18
CA GLN A 349 4.27 38.08 14.65
C GLN A 349 4.66 37.09 13.54
N ARG A 350 5.61 37.43 12.67
CA ARG A 350 6.13 36.52 11.66
C ARG A 350 6.75 35.29 12.33
N ASN A 351 7.62 35.50 13.32
CA ASN A 351 8.26 34.40 14.04
C ASN A 351 7.26 33.50 14.76
N ALA A 352 6.19 34.06 15.36
CA ALA A 352 5.12 33.26 15.99
C ALA A 352 4.33 32.45 14.96
N ARG A 353 3.97 33.05 13.82
CA ARG A 353 3.30 32.34 12.72
C ARG A 353 4.14 31.19 12.16
N GLU A 354 5.43 31.42 11.95
CA GLU A 354 6.36 30.40 11.50
C GLU A 354 6.53 29.27 12.52
N ALA A 355 6.54 29.57 13.82
CA ALA A 355 6.60 28.57 14.88
C ALA A 355 5.33 27.70 14.88
N LEU A 356 4.15 28.30 14.76
CA LEU A 356 2.89 27.58 14.72
C LEU A 356 2.74 26.75 13.45
N GLY A 357 3.14 27.29 12.29
CA GLY A 357 3.15 26.55 11.03
C GLY A 357 4.06 25.32 11.12
N ARG A 358 5.28 25.48 11.63
CA ARG A 358 6.20 24.33 11.87
C ARG A 358 5.63 23.31 12.84
N TYR A 359 4.98 23.75 13.89
CA TYR A 359 4.33 22.82 14.84
C TYR A 359 3.23 21.97 14.17
N ILE A 360 2.41 22.57 13.29
CA ILE A 360 1.41 21.84 12.50
C ILE A 360 2.08 20.79 11.63
N ASP A 361 3.16 21.16 10.92
CA ASP A 361 3.92 20.24 10.06
C ASP A 361 4.57 19.12 10.86
N ASP A 362 5.12 19.43 12.03
CA ASP A 362 5.78 18.44 12.89
C ASP A 362 4.79 17.46 13.53
N VAL A 363 3.55 17.87 13.84
CA VAL A 363 2.48 16.95 14.22
C VAL A 363 2.18 15.98 13.07
N ALA A 364 2.04 16.48 11.85
CA ALA A 364 1.79 15.64 10.68
C ALA A 364 2.96 14.68 10.38
N ALA A 365 4.20 15.18 10.48
CA ALA A 365 5.41 14.36 10.32
C ALA A 365 5.53 13.27 11.38
N ALA A 366 5.17 13.57 12.64
CA ALA A 366 5.18 12.61 13.73
C ALA A 366 4.16 11.48 13.50
N HIS A 367 2.93 11.81 13.04
CA HIS A 367 1.94 10.82 12.65
C HIS A 367 2.43 9.93 11.51
N THR A 368 3.00 10.52 10.46
CA THR A 368 3.55 9.80 9.32
C THR A 368 4.67 8.84 9.75
N ALA A 369 5.58 9.30 10.63
CA ALA A 369 6.68 8.48 11.12
C ALA A 369 6.18 7.30 12.00
N VAL A 370 5.15 7.50 12.80
CA VAL A 370 4.50 6.42 13.59
C VAL A 370 3.84 5.41 12.64
N ALA A 371 3.06 5.87 11.67
CA ALA A 371 2.40 5.02 10.67
C ALA A 371 3.41 4.24 9.81
N LEU A 372 4.56 4.85 9.47
CA LEU A 372 5.62 4.18 8.72
C LEU A 372 6.22 3.00 9.49
N VAL A 373 6.46 3.15 10.80
CA VAL A 373 6.91 2.03 11.63
C VAL A 373 5.90 0.88 11.60
N GLN A 374 4.59 1.18 11.69
CA GLN A 374 3.53 0.17 11.61
C GLN A 374 3.52 -0.55 10.27
N LEU A 375 3.74 0.17 9.16
CA LEU A 375 3.80 -0.41 7.81
C LEU A 375 4.97 -1.39 7.68
N VAL A 376 6.20 -0.94 8.02
CA VAL A 376 7.41 -1.75 7.79
C VAL A 376 7.54 -2.94 8.74
N THR A 377 6.85 -2.89 9.89
CA THR A 377 6.82 -3.97 10.88
C THR A 377 5.56 -4.83 10.80
N ALA A 378 4.67 -4.60 9.82
CA ALA A 378 3.44 -5.37 9.67
C ALA A 378 3.72 -6.86 9.53
N ALA A 379 3.06 -7.68 10.34
CA ALA A 379 3.23 -9.13 10.39
C ALA A 379 1.93 -9.86 10.00
N PRO A 380 1.98 -11.16 9.61
CA PRO A 380 0.85 -11.91 9.08
C PRO A 380 -0.40 -11.98 9.98
N ASP A 381 -0.23 -11.96 11.28
CA ASP A 381 -1.30 -12.17 12.27
C ASP A 381 -1.75 -10.88 12.97
N GLN A 382 -1.35 -9.71 12.47
CA GLN A 382 -1.83 -8.43 13.01
C GLN A 382 -3.13 -8.02 12.29
N PRO A 383 -4.20 -7.68 13.05
CA PRO A 383 -5.49 -7.27 12.52
C PRO A 383 -5.45 -5.89 11.79
#